data_5381c6e1bd3f4541190253769a30c3b1
#
_entry.id   5381c6e1bd3f4541190253769a30c3b1
#
_cell.length_a   1.000
_cell.length_b   1.000
_cell.length_c   1.000
_cell.angle_alpha   90.00
_cell.angle_beta   90.00
_cell.angle_gamma   90.00
#
_symmetry.space_group_name_H-M   'P 1'
#
loop_
_entity.id
_entity.type
_entity.pdbx_description
1 polymer ?
#
loop_
_entity_poly.entity_id
_entity_poly.type
_entity_poly.pdbx_seq_one_letter_code
_entity_poly.pdbx_strand_id
1 'polypeptide(L)'
;MLRAVKLEASLYDEVKADTTANRQAFLVVVISGVAESLALALGIRLGTVSGIVDTDVDRLQLAILLLVPLVGGIVGWLIWSVLAYWLGTTIFKQGETSASYGGVLRAIGFANSPMVLGFFVFVSYVGAVIALAVSIWVFIATIVALKQALALSAGRAVGLWAVVAIPAALIYLFAYVL
;
A
#
# COMPACT_ATOMS: atom_id res chain seq x y z
N MET A 1 -9.84 -0.31 -10.28
CA MET A 1 -8.77 -1.29 -9.97
C MET A 1 -8.01 -1.77 -11.21
N LEU A 2 -8.64 -2.35 -12.26
CA LEU A 2 -7.92 -2.89 -13.43
C LEU A 2 -6.99 -1.87 -14.11
N ARG A 3 -7.42 -0.62 -14.30
CA ARG A 3 -6.59 0.44 -14.89
C ARG A 3 -5.40 0.81 -13.98
N ALA A 4 -5.58 0.76 -12.65
CA ALA A 4 -4.49 1.00 -11.69
C ALA A 4 -3.46 -0.14 -11.73
N VAL A 5 -3.92 -1.39 -11.84
CA VAL A 5 -3.04 -2.55 -12.03
C VAL A 5 -2.25 -2.44 -13.35
N LYS A 6 -2.85 -1.88 -14.41
CA LYS A 6 -2.16 -1.60 -15.68
C LYS A 6 -1.26 -0.36 -15.66
N LEU A 7 -1.16 0.33 -14.51
CA LEU A 7 -0.33 1.54 -14.35
C LEU A 7 -0.72 2.68 -15.30
N GLU A 8 -2.01 2.78 -15.67
CA GLU A 8 -2.50 3.86 -16.54
C GLU A 8 -2.41 5.22 -15.82
N ALA A 9 -1.49 6.07 -16.25
CA ALA A 9 -1.27 7.39 -15.65
C ALA A 9 -2.53 8.27 -15.69
N SER A 10 -3.31 8.20 -16.77
CA SER A 10 -4.57 8.93 -16.92
C SER A 10 -5.59 8.64 -15.83
N LEU A 11 -5.61 7.40 -15.28
CA LEU A 11 -6.47 7.08 -14.15
C LEU A 11 -6.18 7.97 -12.95
N TYR A 12 -4.88 8.18 -12.63
CA TYR A 12 -4.49 8.99 -11.47
C TYR A 12 -4.81 10.47 -11.65
N ASP A 13 -4.79 10.97 -12.91
CA ASP A 13 -5.25 12.32 -13.22
C ASP A 13 -6.77 12.46 -13.04
N GLU A 14 -7.54 11.46 -13.44
CA GLU A 14 -8.99 11.44 -13.24
C GLU A 14 -9.35 11.38 -11.75
N VAL A 15 -8.81 10.41 -11.00
CA VAL A 15 -9.19 10.19 -9.60
C VAL A 15 -8.71 11.30 -8.67
N LYS A 16 -7.60 12.01 -8.97
CA LYS A 16 -7.19 13.16 -8.16
C LYS A 16 -8.19 14.31 -8.22
N ALA A 17 -8.89 14.47 -9.34
CA ALA A 17 -9.90 15.49 -9.54
C ALA A 17 -11.30 15.08 -9.07
N ASP A 18 -11.63 13.79 -9.17
CA ASP A 18 -12.96 13.27 -8.85
C ASP A 18 -13.13 13.01 -7.34
N THR A 19 -13.81 13.92 -6.65
CA THR A 19 -14.09 13.78 -5.21
C THR A 19 -14.98 12.59 -4.87
N THR A 20 -15.76 12.07 -5.82
CA THR A 20 -16.62 10.89 -5.61
C THR A 20 -15.80 9.60 -5.53
N ALA A 21 -14.56 9.60 -6.04
CA ALA A 21 -13.65 8.47 -6.01
C ALA A 21 -13.08 8.14 -4.60
N ASN A 22 -13.36 8.96 -3.56
CA ASN A 22 -12.93 8.66 -2.18
C ASN A 22 -13.40 7.28 -1.71
N ARG A 23 -14.68 6.96 -1.95
CA ARG A 23 -15.25 5.66 -1.57
C ARG A 23 -14.58 4.51 -2.32
N GLN A 24 -14.27 4.70 -3.60
CA GLN A 24 -13.59 3.70 -4.42
C GLN A 24 -12.15 3.48 -3.93
N ALA A 25 -11.41 4.55 -3.62
CA ALA A 25 -10.06 4.46 -3.06
C ALA A 25 -10.06 3.70 -1.72
N PHE A 26 -11.00 4.04 -0.83
CA PHE A 26 -11.17 3.32 0.44
C PHE A 26 -11.49 1.83 0.22
N LEU A 27 -12.42 1.52 -0.70
CA LEU A 27 -12.76 0.12 -1.02
C LEU A 27 -11.55 -0.66 -1.57
N VAL A 28 -10.68 -0.03 -2.38
CA VAL A 28 -9.45 -0.68 -2.85
C VAL A 28 -8.57 -1.08 -1.66
N VAL A 29 -8.35 -0.16 -0.72
CA VAL A 29 -7.54 -0.43 0.48
C VAL A 29 -8.17 -1.53 1.35
N VAL A 30 -9.49 -1.49 1.57
CA VAL A 30 -10.20 -2.52 2.33
C VAL A 30 -10.10 -3.89 1.66
N ILE A 31 -10.34 -3.98 0.34
CA ILE A 31 -10.26 -5.24 -0.41
C ILE A 31 -8.84 -5.80 -0.34
N SER A 32 -7.82 -4.95 -0.46
CA SER A 32 -6.42 -5.37 -0.32
C SER A 32 -6.13 -5.90 1.08
N GLY A 33 -6.53 -5.18 2.13
CA GLY A 33 -6.36 -5.63 3.51
C GLY A 33 -7.10 -6.94 3.83
N VAL A 34 -8.32 -7.11 3.29
CA VAL A 34 -9.04 -8.39 3.40
C VAL A 34 -8.31 -9.52 2.68
N ALA A 35 -7.77 -9.27 1.48
CA ALA A 35 -7.01 -10.26 0.73
C ALA A 35 -5.75 -10.71 1.50
N GLU A 36 -5.02 -9.79 2.11
CA GLU A 36 -3.85 -10.08 2.95
C GLU A 36 -4.25 -10.84 4.22
N SER A 37 -5.34 -10.44 4.90
CA SER A 37 -5.85 -11.15 6.07
C SER A 37 -6.23 -12.59 5.74
N LEU A 38 -6.90 -12.81 4.61
CA LEU A 38 -7.25 -14.15 4.14
C LEU A 38 -6.01 -14.97 3.78
N ALA A 39 -5.00 -14.37 3.14
CA ALA A 39 -3.73 -15.03 2.85
C ALA A 39 -3.04 -15.48 4.13
N LEU A 40 -3.00 -14.63 5.16
CA LEU A 40 -2.45 -14.96 6.47
C LEU A 40 -3.21 -16.12 7.13
N ALA A 41 -4.55 -16.07 7.14
CA ALA A 41 -5.39 -17.14 7.69
C ALA A 41 -5.14 -18.48 7.01
N LEU A 42 -5.08 -18.49 5.67
CA LEU A 42 -4.78 -19.69 4.89
C LEU A 42 -3.35 -20.16 5.14
N GLY A 43 -2.38 -19.25 5.22
CA GLY A 43 -0.99 -19.56 5.52
C GLY A 43 -0.81 -20.25 6.88
N ILE A 44 -1.50 -19.77 7.92
CA ILE A 44 -1.54 -20.40 9.25
C ILE A 44 -2.17 -21.80 9.14
N ARG A 45 -3.33 -21.92 8.50
CA ARG A 45 -4.04 -23.19 8.34
C ARG A 45 -3.25 -24.25 7.60
N LEU A 46 -2.47 -23.84 6.59
CA LEU A 46 -1.66 -24.72 5.75
C LEU A 46 -0.24 -24.91 6.27
N GLY A 47 0.14 -24.27 7.39
CA GLY A 47 1.49 -24.32 7.95
C GLY A 47 2.57 -23.67 7.05
N THR A 48 2.18 -22.81 6.09
CA THR A 48 3.12 -22.18 5.15
C THR A 48 3.81 -20.95 5.74
N VAL A 49 3.29 -20.43 6.86
CA VAL A 49 3.87 -19.33 7.65
C VAL A 49 4.49 -19.80 8.96
N SER A 50 4.67 -21.11 9.13
CA SER A 50 5.33 -21.69 10.30
C SER A 50 6.76 -21.15 10.43
N GLY A 51 7.12 -20.70 11.64
CA GLY A 51 8.38 -20.01 11.92
C GLY A 51 8.31 -18.48 11.86
N ILE A 52 7.23 -17.91 11.30
CA ILE A 52 6.95 -16.46 11.32
C ILE A 52 5.84 -16.18 12.35
N VAL A 53 4.85 -17.05 12.42
CA VAL A 53 3.73 -16.97 13.36
C VAL A 53 3.59 -18.31 14.04
N ASP A 54 3.33 -18.31 15.35
CA ASP A 54 2.94 -19.51 16.07
C ASP A 54 1.63 -20.05 15.47
N THR A 55 1.61 -21.34 15.13
CA THR A 55 0.44 -21.97 14.51
C THR A 55 -0.57 -22.47 15.53
N ASP A 56 -0.17 -22.53 16.80
CA ASP A 56 -1.07 -22.89 17.92
C ASP A 56 -1.72 -21.61 18.50
N VAL A 57 -2.43 -20.89 17.63
CA VAL A 57 -3.10 -19.64 18.00
C VAL A 57 -4.53 -19.89 18.48
N ASP A 58 -4.91 -19.27 19.58
CA ASP A 58 -6.29 -19.26 20.03
C ASP A 58 -7.19 -18.37 19.14
N ARG A 59 -8.51 -18.40 19.39
CA ARG A 59 -9.48 -17.66 18.58
C ARG A 59 -9.28 -16.15 18.65
N LEU A 60 -8.85 -15.62 19.81
CA LEU A 60 -8.63 -14.18 19.99
C LEU A 60 -7.37 -13.74 19.26
N GLN A 61 -6.28 -14.50 19.39
CA GLN A 61 -5.03 -14.26 18.66
C GLN A 61 -5.27 -14.29 17.14
N LEU A 62 -6.01 -15.28 16.65
CA LEU A 62 -6.37 -15.36 15.24
C LEU A 62 -7.16 -14.12 14.80
N ALA A 63 -8.16 -13.68 15.57
CA ALA A 63 -8.94 -12.49 15.25
C ALA A 63 -8.04 -11.23 15.18
N ILE A 64 -7.12 -11.08 16.13
CA ILE A 64 -6.14 -9.97 16.13
C ILE A 64 -5.26 -10.02 14.87
N LEU A 65 -4.70 -11.18 14.56
CA LEU A 65 -3.84 -11.38 13.38
C LEU A 65 -4.57 -11.05 12.07
N LEU A 66 -5.87 -11.34 11.99
CA LEU A 66 -6.67 -11.02 10.80
C LEU A 66 -7.05 -9.54 10.72
N LEU A 67 -7.19 -8.86 11.86
CA LEU A 67 -7.52 -7.43 11.89
C LEU A 67 -6.30 -6.55 11.62
N VAL A 68 -5.10 -6.98 11.97
CA VAL A 68 -3.87 -6.18 11.83
C VAL A 68 -3.61 -5.75 10.39
N PRO A 69 -3.63 -6.62 9.35
CA PRO A 69 -3.42 -6.18 7.97
C PRO A 69 -4.52 -5.22 7.49
N LEU A 70 -5.77 -5.47 7.84
CA LEU A 70 -6.90 -4.63 7.44
C LEU A 70 -6.81 -3.22 8.07
N VAL A 71 -6.72 -3.16 9.39
CA VAL A 71 -6.67 -1.88 10.13
C VAL A 71 -5.35 -1.15 9.84
N GLY A 72 -4.24 -1.89 9.86
CA GLY A 72 -2.91 -1.37 9.55
C GLY A 72 -2.84 -0.81 8.13
N GLY A 73 -3.44 -1.48 7.16
CA GLY A 73 -3.53 -1.01 5.78
C GLY A 73 -4.30 0.32 5.66
N ILE A 74 -5.45 0.44 6.34
CA ILE A 74 -6.24 1.69 6.35
C ILE A 74 -5.47 2.82 7.04
N VAL A 75 -4.95 2.58 8.24
CA VAL A 75 -4.20 3.58 9.01
C VAL A 75 -2.92 3.97 8.27
N GLY A 76 -2.18 2.98 7.76
CA GLY A 76 -0.99 3.19 6.95
C GLY A 76 -1.27 4.03 5.72
N TRP A 77 -2.34 3.73 4.96
CA TRP A 77 -2.76 4.54 3.81
C TRP A 77 -3.04 6.00 4.17
N LEU A 78 -3.73 6.25 5.29
CA LEU A 78 -4.01 7.62 5.75
C LEU A 78 -2.71 8.36 6.12
N ILE A 79 -1.86 7.74 6.96
CA ILE A 79 -0.58 8.33 7.39
C ILE A 79 0.33 8.58 6.18
N TRP A 80 0.48 7.58 5.31
CA TRP A 80 1.28 7.70 4.09
C TRP A 80 0.81 8.85 3.21
N SER A 81 -0.51 9.00 3.02
CA SER A 81 -1.09 10.06 2.20
C SER A 81 -0.86 11.46 2.81
N VAL A 82 -0.92 11.59 4.14
CA VAL A 82 -0.59 12.85 4.84
C VAL A 82 0.88 13.22 4.63
N LEU A 83 1.78 12.27 4.88
CA LEU A 83 3.22 12.50 4.73
C LEU A 83 3.59 12.80 3.29
N ALA A 84 3.05 12.04 2.33
CA ALA A 84 3.29 12.28 0.91
C ALA A 84 2.78 13.64 0.44
N TYR A 85 1.60 14.06 0.88
CA TYR A 85 1.06 15.38 0.58
C TYR A 85 1.94 16.48 1.18
N TRP A 86 2.25 16.40 2.48
CA TRP A 86 3.03 17.41 3.18
C TRP A 86 4.44 17.55 2.59
N LEU A 87 5.18 16.47 2.47
CA LEU A 87 6.53 16.48 1.90
C LEU A 87 6.52 16.88 0.42
N GLY A 88 5.55 16.38 -0.34
CA GLY A 88 5.43 16.65 -1.77
C GLY A 88 5.13 18.10 -2.09
N THR A 89 4.38 18.80 -1.21
CA THR A 89 4.02 20.22 -1.39
C THR A 89 5.00 21.18 -0.71
N THR A 90 5.90 20.69 0.15
CA THR A 90 6.92 21.50 0.83
C THR A 90 8.32 21.25 0.28
N ILE A 91 8.90 20.08 0.55
CA ILE A 91 10.30 19.76 0.25
C ILE A 91 10.48 19.37 -1.23
N PHE A 92 9.57 18.55 -1.77
CA PHE A 92 9.66 18.03 -3.15
C PHE A 92 8.90 18.86 -4.17
N LYS A 93 8.30 19.98 -3.77
CA LYS A 93 7.50 20.86 -4.63
C LYS A 93 8.23 21.19 -5.93
N GLN A 94 7.49 21.16 -7.06
CA GLN A 94 7.99 21.50 -8.38
C GLN A 94 7.01 22.47 -9.04
N GLY A 95 7.41 23.73 -9.16
CA GLY A 95 6.56 24.78 -9.73
C GLY A 95 5.33 25.10 -8.87
N GLU A 96 4.28 25.60 -9.49
CA GLU A 96 2.98 25.83 -8.84
C GLU A 96 2.19 24.52 -8.80
N THR A 97 2.30 23.79 -7.69
CA THR A 97 1.57 22.54 -7.49
C THR A 97 0.22 22.85 -6.87
N SER A 98 -0.86 22.68 -7.61
CA SER A 98 -2.25 22.76 -7.11
C SER A 98 -2.75 21.44 -6.55
N ALA A 99 -1.88 20.69 -5.86
CA ALA A 99 -2.25 19.39 -5.28
C ALA A 99 -3.16 19.58 -4.07
N SER A 100 -4.17 18.72 -3.94
CA SER A 100 -5.01 18.63 -2.74
C SER A 100 -4.71 17.33 -1.99
N TYR A 101 -4.84 17.36 -0.65
CA TYR A 101 -4.69 16.16 0.16
C TYR A 101 -5.61 15.02 -0.33
N GLY A 102 -6.90 15.33 -0.59
CA GLY A 102 -7.84 14.35 -1.09
C GLY A 102 -7.45 13.73 -2.44
N GLY A 103 -6.81 14.51 -3.33
CA GLY A 103 -6.27 14.00 -4.60
C GLY A 103 -5.14 13.01 -4.38
N VAL A 104 -4.20 13.32 -3.47
CA VAL A 104 -3.10 12.41 -3.10
C VAL A 104 -3.64 11.15 -2.41
N LEU A 105 -4.57 11.31 -1.48
CA LEU A 105 -5.23 10.21 -0.77
C LEU A 105 -5.85 9.20 -1.75
N ARG A 106 -6.61 9.69 -2.72
CA ARG A 106 -7.25 8.85 -3.75
C ARG A 106 -6.22 8.15 -4.63
N ALA A 107 -5.25 8.90 -5.13
CA ALA A 107 -4.22 8.35 -6.00
C ALA A 107 -3.44 7.22 -5.32
N ILE A 108 -3.00 7.40 -4.07
CA ILE A 108 -2.31 6.37 -3.28
C ILE A 108 -3.25 5.19 -2.99
N GLY A 109 -4.54 5.44 -2.68
CA GLY A 109 -5.52 4.39 -2.48
C GLY A 109 -5.66 3.47 -3.70
N PHE A 110 -5.74 4.05 -4.90
CA PHE A 110 -5.77 3.25 -6.14
C PHE A 110 -4.44 2.56 -6.44
N ALA A 111 -3.30 3.14 -6.05
CA ALA A 111 -1.97 2.52 -6.22
C ALA A 111 -1.83 1.21 -5.41
N ASN A 112 -2.64 1.00 -4.37
CA ASN A 112 -2.69 -0.26 -3.63
C ASN A 112 -3.42 -1.40 -4.37
N SER A 113 -4.02 -1.15 -5.55
CA SER A 113 -4.77 -2.18 -6.30
C SER A 113 -4.01 -3.48 -6.54
N PRO A 114 -2.69 -3.50 -6.85
CA PRO A 114 -1.95 -4.76 -7.02
C PRO A 114 -1.83 -5.59 -5.73
N MET A 115 -1.97 -5.00 -4.54
CA MET A 115 -1.88 -5.72 -3.25
C MET A 115 -2.95 -6.81 -3.11
N VAL A 116 -4.05 -6.73 -3.84
CA VAL A 116 -5.06 -7.81 -3.90
C VAL A 116 -4.44 -9.15 -4.34
N LEU A 117 -3.39 -9.10 -5.18
CA LEU A 117 -2.66 -10.30 -5.61
C LEU A 117 -1.82 -10.90 -4.47
N GLY A 118 -1.57 -10.15 -3.40
CA GLY A 118 -0.97 -10.64 -2.15
C GLY A 118 -1.79 -11.76 -1.50
N PHE A 119 -3.07 -11.92 -1.87
CA PHE A 119 -3.86 -13.08 -1.47
C PHE A 119 -3.13 -14.41 -1.76
N PHE A 120 -2.37 -14.52 -2.84
CA PHE A 120 -1.70 -15.75 -3.24
C PHE A 120 -0.35 -16.00 -2.54
N VAL A 121 0.08 -15.11 -1.62
CA VAL A 121 1.36 -15.26 -0.89
C VAL A 121 1.37 -16.50 0.02
N PHE A 122 0.22 -17.02 0.42
CA PHE A 122 0.12 -18.25 1.22
C PHE A 122 0.59 -19.52 0.49
N VAL A 123 0.76 -19.47 -0.82
CA VAL A 123 1.17 -20.65 -1.62
C VAL A 123 2.64 -20.95 -1.37
N SER A 124 2.93 -22.12 -0.80
CA SER A 124 4.29 -22.58 -0.51
C SER A 124 5.22 -22.46 -1.73
N TYR A 125 6.49 -22.15 -1.49
CA TYR A 125 7.56 -21.99 -2.48
C TYR A 125 7.41 -20.80 -3.44
N VAL A 126 6.19 -20.47 -3.92
CA VAL A 126 5.97 -19.36 -4.85
C VAL A 126 5.53 -18.08 -4.14
N GLY A 127 5.08 -18.16 -2.89
CA GLY A 127 4.57 -17.01 -2.12
C GLY A 127 5.58 -15.88 -2.02
N ALA A 128 6.86 -16.18 -1.76
CA ALA A 128 7.91 -15.16 -1.70
C ALA A 128 8.13 -14.45 -3.05
N VAL A 129 8.05 -15.18 -4.16
CA VAL A 129 8.16 -14.62 -5.51
C VAL A 129 6.96 -13.71 -5.80
N ILE A 130 5.75 -14.15 -5.42
CA ILE A 130 4.52 -13.35 -5.56
C ILE A 130 4.63 -12.08 -4.71
N ALA A 131 5.06 -12.21 -3.44
CA ALA A 131 5.23 -11.06 -2.54
C ALA A 131 6.21 -10.03 -3.13
N LEU A 132 7.34 -10.47 -3.63
CA LEU A 132 8.33 -9.60 -4.29
C LEU A 132 7.74 -8.93 -5.54
N ALA A 133 7.08 -9.68 -6.40
CA ALA A 133 6.46 -9.14 -7.62
C ALA A 133 5.38 -8.09 -7.29
N VAL A 134 4.51 -8.37 -6.33
CA VAL A 134 3.47 -7.44 -5.86
C VAL A 134 4.11 -6.19 -5.25
N SER A 135 5.15 -6.33 -4.43
CA SER A 135 5.86 -5.19 -3.81
C SER A 135 6.46 -4.25 -4.85
N ILE A 136 7.13 -4.82 -5.87
CA ILE A 136 7.68 -4.03 -6.99
C ILE A 136 6.54 -3.34 -7.75
N TRP A 137 5.43 -4.02 -7.97
CA TRP A 137 4.29 -3.45 -8.69
C TRP A 137 3.64 -2.30 -7.93
N VAL A 138 3.39 -2.46 -6.63
CA VAL A 138 2.86 -1.41 -5.76
C VAL A 138 3.82 -0.21 -5.71
N PHE A 139 5.14 -0.45 -5.63
CA PHE A 139 6.15 0.60 -5.71
C PHE A 139 5.99 1.42 -6.99
N ILE A 140 5.95 0.77 -8.15
CA ILE A 140 5.81 1.45 -9.45
C ILE A 140 4.46 2.21 -9.51
N ALA A 141 3.36 1.57 -9.07
CA ALA A 141 2.04 2.19 -9.04
C ALA A 141 2.03 3.44 -8.13
N THR A 142 2.69 3.38 -6.98
CA THR A 142 2.80 4.52 -6.06
C THR A 142 3.63 5.66 -6.67
N ILE A 143 4.73 5.35 -7.36
CA ILE A 143 5.51 6.39 -8.07
C ILE A 143 4.66 7.06 -9.15
N VAL A 144 3.91 6.31 -9.95
CA VAL A 144 3.01 6.87 -10.97
C VAL A 144 1.93 7.75 -10.30
N ALA A 145 1.32 7.27 -9.20
CA ALA A 145 0.32 8.01 -8.44
C ALA A 145 0.87 9.35 -7.90
N LEU A 146 2.06 9.33 -7.28
CA LEU A 146 2.71 10.53 -6.74
C LEU A 146 3.07 11.53 -7.84
N LYS A 147 3.59 11.04 -8.99
CA LYS A 147 3.87 11.90 -10.14
C LYS A 147 2.63 12.66 -10.60
N GLN A 148 1.51 11.97 -10.76
CA GLN A 148 0.29 12.58 -11.28
C GLN A 148 -0.40 13.45 -10.21
N ALA A 149 -0.50 12.96 -8.95
CA ALA A 149 -1.20 13.68 -7.90
C ALA A 149 -0.48 14.98 -7.48
N LEU A 150 0.87 14.97 -7.49
CA LEU A 150 1.70 16.08 -7.03
C LEU A 150 2.41 16.83 -8.17
N ALA A 151 2.18 16.44 -9.43
CA ALA A 151 2.86 16.97 -10.61
C ALA A 151 4.41 16.93 -10.49
N LEU A 152 4.95 15.82 -9.97
CA LEU A 152 6.38 15.65 -9.75
C LEU A 152 7.08 14.98 -10.94
N SER A 153 8.37 15.26 -11.11
CA SER A 153 9.23 14.42 -11.94
C SER A 153 9.41 13.03 -11.32
N ALA A 154 9.79 12.02 -12.14
CA ALA A 154 9.97 10.65 -11.66
C ALA A 154 11.01 10.57 -10.52
N GLY A 155 12.16 11.26 -10.65
CA GLY A 155 13.19 11.27 -9.61
C GLY A 155 12.70 11.85 -8.28
N ARG A 156 11.91 12.93 -8.31
CA ARG A 156 11.33 13.52 -7.09
C ARG A 156 10.27 12.60 -6.46
N ALA A 157 9.46 11.92 -7.26
CA ALA A 157 8.48 10.96 -6.76
C ALA A 157 9.17 9.76 -6.09
N VAL A 158 10.26 9.25 -6.67
CA VAL A 158 11.10 8.21 -6.05
C VAL A 158 11.75 8.71 -4.77
N GLY A 159 12.34 9.90 -4.76
CA GLY A 159 12.92 10.53 -3.57
C GLY A 159 11.89 10.71 -2.44
N LEU A 160 10.70 11.21 -2.76
CA LEU A 160 9.59 11.35 -1.83
C LEU A 160 9.18 9.99 -1.24
N TRP A 161 9.02 8.98 -2.10
CA TRP A 161 8.70 7.62 -1.67
C TRP A 161 9.77 7.09 -0.71
N ALA A 162 11.05 7.23 -1.05
CA ALA A 162 12.16 6.74 -0.23
C ALA A 162 12.21 7.42 1.15
N VAL A 163 12.01 8.73 1.21
CA VAL A 163 12.00 9.48 2.49
C VAL A 163 10.88 9.02 3.44
N VAL A 164 9.75 8.58 2.91
CA VAL A 164 8.64 8.07 3.73
C VAL A 164 8.79 6.57 4.03
N ALA A 165 9.17 5.76 3.03
CA ALA A 165 9.22 4.30 3.15
C ALA A 165 10.42 3.79 3.96
N ILE A 166 11.61 4.39 3.79
CA ILE A 166 12.83 3.91 4.45
C ILE A 166 12.74 4.02 5.98
N PRO A 167 12.33 5.16 6.58
CA PRO A 167 12.16 5.23 8.03
C PRO A 167 11.12 4.25 8.56
N ALA A 168 10.00 4.07 7.84
CA ALA A 168 8.98 3.10 8.23
C ALA A 168 9.52 1.66 8.20
N ALA A 169 10.29 1.30 7.17
CA ALA A 169 10.93 -0.01 7.07
C ALA A 169 11.98 -0.23 8.18
N LEU A 170 12.76 0.81 8.52
CA LEU A 170 13.76 0.74 9.60
C LEU A 170 13.09 0.57 10.97
N ILE A 171 11.98 1.29 11.24
CA ILE A 171 11.21 1.12 12.47
C ILE A 171 10.66 -0.30 12.57
N TYR A 172 10.11 -0.83 11.46
CA TYR A 172 9.62 -2.20 11.42
C TYR A 172 10.73 -3.22 11.69
N LEU A 173 11.87 -3.06 11.02
CA LEU A 173 13.03 -3.94 11.22
C LEU A 173 13.54 -3.90 12.65
N PHE A 174 13.64 -2.70 13.24
CA PHE A 174 14.07 -2.54 14.62
C PHE A 174 13.11 -3.19 15.62
N ALA A 175 11.80 -3.03 15.42
CA ALA A 175 10.77 -3.67 16.25
C ALA A 175 10.73 -5.20 16.11
N TYR A 176 11.24 -5.74 14.98
CA TYR A 176 11.32 -7.20 14.77
C TYR A 176 12.58 -7.83 15.38
N VAL A 177 13.68 -7.06 15.49
CA VAL A 177 14.96 -7.56 16.00
C VAL A 177 15.07 -7.45 17.52
N LEU A 178 14.30 -6.56 18.16
CA LEU A 178 14.22 -6.38 19.63
C LEU A 178 13.09 -7.20 20.23
#